data_2079a3ee8ca4bf49258e0427efdba821
#
_entry.id   2079a3ee8ca4bf49258e0427efdba821
#
_cell.length_a   1.000
_cell.length_b   1.000
_cell.length_c   1.000
_cell.angle_alpha   90.00
_cell.angle_beta   90.00
_cell.angle_gamma   90.00
#
_symmetry.space_group_name_H-M   'P 1'
#
loop_
_entity.id
_entity.type
_entity.pdbx_description
1 polymer ?
#
loop_
_entity_poly.entity_id
_entity_poly.type
_entity_poly.pdbx_seq_one_letter_code
_entity_poly.pdbx_strand_id
1 'polypeptide(L)'
;AQLNELLTAINAYVAKTEGADYANYAALIKQIVDAQKAVAALNMPEGTATLDEGVKALIADEKSAVNQAIKDLTDHLQKEIDAIKGMIQSIVYVPTYADGQVQFNTYYVDFATGGGHDWKSVVNVNEVAVRFRVSPADVIKDLVACYGENGEVSENAKYVISVDCQKVKTRSLNDPFKIKGIKVVDAEPNLIEVTLDASAVKNSYAVALTVTDKVAADKKTLNDVSSNYFAAVKSNLYISKVEWASANAGVATVKKGASIDYKENDGDAKVSDYNVTVNTAIKANGDVDGTPDTKTLSELGISDKYFSVAFSTTANVAANFDLNAETGVLKAKGDAGSQATVQSIVTVTDPATAGEEHPTTKVYDAKEYTEVKIVSEGQAQTATLASTDPILWNAAEKMYNIATTGDAVAVITAIKTALGNASMSDFSGCTF
;
A
#
# COMPACT_ATOMS: atom_id res chain seq x y z
N ALA A 1 24.49 -45.26 12.88
CA ALA A 1 24.26 -43.88 13.37
C ALA A 1 23.12 -43.24 12.58
N GLN A 2 23.22 -43.07 11.27
CA GLN A 2 22.23 -42.36 10.43
C GLN A 2 20.83 -43.01 10.47
N LEU A 3 20.74 -44.33 10.51
CA LEU A 3 19.46 -45.05 10.59
C LEU A 3 18.73 -44.79 11.92
N ASN A 4 19.47 -44.70 13.02
CA ASN A 4 18.91 -44.41 14.35
C ASN A 4 18.46 -42.93 14.46
N GLU A 5 19.18 -42.01 13.83
CA GLU A 5 18.80 -40.58 13.76
C GLU A 5 17.51 -40.41 12.94
N LEU A 6 17.41 -41.11 11.79
CA LEU A 6 16.20 -41.10 10.97
C LEU A 6 15.02 -41.71 11.74
N LEU A 7 15.20 -42.83 12.40
CA LEU A 7 14.17 -43.47 13.22
C LEU A 7 13.69 -42.58 14.37
N THR A 8 14.60 -41.83 15.00
CA THR A 8 14.27 -40.83 16.05
C THR A 8 13.45 -39.67 15.47
N ALA A 9 13.84 -39.18 14.29
CA ALA A 9 13.11 -38.11 13.61
C ALA A 9 11.71 -38.54 13.17
N ILE A 10 11.57 -39.76 12.64
CA ILE A 10 10.28 -40.36 12.24
C ILE A 10 9.38 -40.56 13.46
N ASN A 11 9.89 -41.10 14.57
CA ASN A 11 9.10 -41.26 15.79
C ASN A 11 8.64 -39.95 16.36
N ALA A 12 9.48 -38.90 16.32
CA ALA A 12 9.12 -37.57 16.76
C ALA A 12 8.04 -36.92 15.86
N TYR A 13 8.04 -37.20 14.57
CA TYR A 13 7.03 -36.75 13.62
C TYR A 13 5.70 -37.49 13.81
N VAL A 14 5.74 -38.82 13.91
CA VAL A 14 4.57 -39.68 14.15
C VAL A 14 3.86 -39.34 15.45
N ALA A 15 4.60 -38.97 16.49
CA ALA A 15 4.04 -38.54 17.77
C ALA A 15 3.27 -37.20 17.71
N LYS A 16 3.41 -36.46 16.60
CA LYS A 16 2.75 -35.15 16.41
C LYS A 16 1.56 -35.19 15.45
N THR A 17 1.34 -36.30 14.73
CA THR A 17 0.28 -36.43 13.72
C THR A 17 -0.74 -37.47 14.16
N GLU A 18 -1.97 -37.04 14.42
CA GLU A 18 -3.13 -37.92 14.63
C GLU A 18 -3.87 -38.08 13.31
N GLY A 19 -4.01 -39.30 12.75
CA GLY A 19 -4.79 -39.55 11.54
C GLY A 19 -4.61 -40.93 10.92
N ALA A 20 -5.33 -41.21 9.83
CA ALA A 20 -5.35 -42.52 9.12
C ALA A 20 -3.97 -42.93 8.58
N ASP A 21 -3.06 -42.02 8.35
CA ASP A 21 -1.70 -42.30 7.89
C ASP A 21 -0.81 -42.85 9.01
N TYR A 22 -1.18 -42.66 10.27
CA TYR A 22 -0.42 -43.20 11.42
C TYR A 22 -0.22 -44.70 11.36
N ALA A 23 -1.26 -45.44 10.97
CA ALA A 23 -1.18 -46.90 10.87
C ALA A 23 -0.19 -47.38 9.79
N ASN A 24 -0.10 -46.65 8.67
CA ASN A 24 0.84 -46.94 7.60
C ASN A 24 2.28 -46.63 8.00
N TYR A 25 2.52 -45.54 8.68
CA TYR A 25 3.84 -45.21 9.21
C TYR A 25 4.30 -46.17 10.32
N ALA A 26 3.41 -46.58 11.21
CA ALA A 26 3.72 -47.56 12.23
C ALA A 26 4.08 -48.94 11.63
N ALA A 27 3.37 -49.35 10.57
CA ALA A 27 3.67 -50.57 9.84
C ALA A 27 5.04 -50.49 9.16
N LEU A 28 5.38 -49.38 8.55
CA LEU A 28 6.66 -49.17 7.86
C LEU A 28 7.84 -49.11 8.87
N ILE A 29 7.66 -48.41 10.00
CA ILE A 29 8.64 -48.42 11.12
C ILE A 29 8.87 -49.84 11.62
N LYS A 30 7.80 -50.60 11.79
CA LYS A 30 7.91 -52.01 12.22
C LYS A 30 8.72 -52.85 11.22
N GLN A 31 8.49 -52.69 9.91
CA GLN A 31 9.27 -53.38 8.87
C GLN A 31 10.76 -52.99 8.93
N ILE A 32 11.09 -51.73 9.12
CA ILE A 32 12.48 -51.26 9.27
C ILE A 32 13.13 -51.85 10.50
N VAL A 33 12.44 -51.87 11.65
CA VAL A 33 12.95 -52.45 12.91
C VAL A 33 13.13 -53.96 12.78
N ASP A 34 12.18 -54.66 12.13
CA ASP A 34 12.26 -56.10 11.93
C ASP A 34 13.41 -56.47 10.94
N ALA A 35 13.63 -55.66 9.89
CA ALA A 35 14.78 -55.78 9.00
C ALA A 35 16.11 -55.54 9.71
N GLN A 36 16.19 -54.51 10.58
CA GLN A 36 17.37 -54.23 11.42
C GLN A 36 17.69 -55.41 12.35
N LYS A 37 16.67 -56.00 12.98
CA LYS A 37 16.83 -57.21 13.85
C LYS A 37 17.31 -58.41 13.06
N ALA A 38 16.76 -58.62 11.84
CA ALA A 38 17.20 -59.68 10.95
C ALA A 38 18.66 -59.51 10.52
N VAL A 39 19.08 -58.30 10.16
CA VAL A 39 20.48 -57.99 9.84
C VAL A 39 21.40 -58.14 11.06
N ALA A 40 20.96 -57.78 12.26
CA ALA A 40 21.72 -57.95 13.50
C ALA A 40 21.82 -59.42 13.91
N ALA A 41 20.80 -60.26 13.61
CA ALA A 41 20.80 -61.68 13.86
C ALA A 41 21.75 -62.46 12.93
N LEU A 42 22.18 -61.86 11.83
CA LEU A 42 23.23 -62.39 10.96
C LEU A 42 24.65 -62.18 11.48
N ASN A 43 24.80 -61.98 12.81
CA ASN A 43 26.06 -61.75 13.47
C ASN A 43 27.02 -62.94 13.21
N MET A 44 27.94 -62.75 12.27
CA MET A 44 28.92 -63.74 11.93
C MET A 44 30.06 -63.74 12.94
N PRO A 45 30.50 -64.90 13.45
CA PRO A 45 31.68 -64.95 14.29
C PRO A 45 32.93 -64.45 13.55
N GLU A 46 33.72 -63.61 14.18
CA GLU A 46 35.03 -63.19 13.67
C GLU A 46 35.86 -64.47 13.35
N GLY A 47 36.26 -64.63 12.09
CA GLY A 47 37.20 -65.65 11.69
C GLY A 47 36.69 -66.74 10.75
N THR A 48 35.44 -66.73 10.28
CA THR A 48 34.99 -67.70 9.25
C THR A 48 35.29 -67.15 7.84
N ALA A 49 36.30 -67.75 7.20
CA ALA A 49 36.89 -67.25 5.95
C ALA A 49 36.10 -67.53 4.67
N THR A 50 34.97 -68.23 4.70
CA THR A 50 34.18 -68.51 3.49
C THR A 50 32.67 -68.48 3.82
N LEU A 51 32.06 -67.39 3.56
CA LEU A 51 30.61 -67.35 3.35
C LEU A 51 30.30 -68.01 2.00
N ASP A 52 29.39 -68.95 1.99
CA ASP A 52 28.81 -69.48 0.76
C ASP A 52 28.26 -68.31 -0.07
N GLU A 53 28.50 -68.28 -1.38
CA GLU A 53 28.05 -67.20 -2.29
C GLU A 53 26.56 -66.97 -2.18
N GLY A 54 25.75 -67.99 -1.86
CA GLY A 54 24.33 -67.87 -1.61
C GLY A 54 23.98 -67.04 -0.38
N VAL A 55 24.76 -67.13 0.70
CA VAL A 55 24.55 -66.31 1.91
C VAL A 55 24.96 -64.87 1.68
N LYS A 56 26.02 -64.67 0.86
CA LYS A 56 26.43 -63.31 0.44
C LYS A 56 25.36 -62.65 -0.45
N ALA A 57 24.74 -63.41 -1.35
CA ALA A 57 23.66 -62.91 -2.19
C ALA A 57 22.44 -62.53 -1.34
N LEU A 58 22.04 -63.40 -0.38
CA LEU A 58 20.92 -63.11 0.56
C LEU A 58 21.18 -61.88 1.42
N ILE A 59 22.39 -61.67 1.93
CA ILE A 59 22.76 -60.46 2.68
C ILE A 59 22.74 -59.22 1.79
N ALA A 60 23.18 -59.35 0.54
CA ALA A 60 23.14 -58.25 -0.43
C ALA A 60 21.71 -57.88 -0.81
N ASP A 61 20.83 -58.87 -1.01
CA ASP A 61 19.41 -58.65 -1.33
C ASP A 61 18.64 -58.02 -0.16
N GLU A 62 18.84 -58.51 1.07
CA GLU A 62 18.23 -57.88 2.26
C GLU A 62 18.72 -56.46 2.50
N LYS A 63 20.01 -56.21 2.33
CA LYS A 63 20.59 -54.89 2.44
C LYS A 63 20.05 -53.94 1.37
N SER A 64 19.85 -54.46 0.15
CA SER A 64 19.24 -53.74 -0.96
C SER A 64 17.77 -53.36 -0.65
N ALA A 65 16.99 -54.34 -0.15
CA ALA A 65 15.59 -54.13 0.23
C ALA A 65 15.45 -53.09 1.36
N VAL A 66 16.30 -53.12 2.36
CA VAL A 66 16.33 -52.12 3.46
C VAL A 66 16.69 -50.74 2.94
N ASN A 67 17.69 -50.62 2.06
CA ASN A 67 18.08 -49.35 1.47
C ASN A 67 16.97 -48.79 0.59
N GLN A 68 16.26 -49.62 -0.17
CA GLN A 68 15.12 -49.19 -0.99
C GLN A 68 13.98 -48.70 -0.10
N ALA A 69 13.63 -49.42 0.97
CA ALA A 69 12.60 -49.01 1.92
C ALA A 69 12.92 -47.66 2.60
N ILE A 70 14.18 -47.44 2.96
CA ILE A 70 14.64 -46.15 3.50
C ILE A 70 14.49 -45.04 2.48
N LYS A 71 14.87 -45.30 1.22
CA LYS A 71 14.72 -44.33 0.14
C LYS A 71 13.26 -43.97 -0.09
N ASP A 72 12.40 -44.98 -0.22
CA ASP A 72 10.97 -44.81 -0.46
C ASP A 72 10.31 -44.01 0.68
N LEU A 73 10.69 -44.27 1.93
CA LEU A 73 10.24 -43.49 3.08
C LEU A 73 10.75 -42.07 3.03
N THR A 74 12.01 -41.86 2.70
CA THR A 74 12.60 -40.55 2.60
C THR A 74 11.91 -39.73 1.50
N ASP A 75 11.70 -40.33 0.34
CA ASP A 75 11.01 -39.70 -0.78
C ASP A 75 9.55 -39.36 -0.44
N HIS A 76 8.88 -40.27 0.30
CA HIS A 76 7.52 -40.03 0.77
C HIS A 76 7.46 -38.88 1.76
N LEU A 77 8.32 -38.89 2.78
CA LEU A 77 8.40 -37.79 3.78
C LEU A 77 8.76 -36.44 3.14
N GLN A 78 9.65 -36.46 2.15
CA GLN A 78 10.00 -35.25 1.43
C GLN A 78 8.79 -34.69 0.66
N LYS A 79 8.01 -35.57 0.00
CA LYS A 79 6.76 -35.15 -0.67
C LYS A 79 5.73 -34.56 0.29
N GLU A 80 5.58 -35.17 1.48
CA GLU A 80 4.66 -34.63 2.50
C GLU A 80 5.15 -33.29 3.05
N ILE A 81 6.44 -33.15 3.29
CA ILE A 81 7.05 -31.87 3.72
C ILE A 81 6.84 -30.80 2.65
N ASP A 82 7.07 -31.13 1.39
CA ASP A 82 6.90 -30.19 0.28
C ASP A 82 5.42 -29.82 0.08
N ALA A 83 4.50 -30.76 0.28
CA ALA A 83 3.07 -30.49 0.29
C ALA A 83 2.67 -29.52 1.42
N ILE A 84 3.17 -29.73 2.63
CA ILE A 84 2.92 -28.85 3.78
C ILE A 84 3.50 -27.45 3.55
N LYS A 85 4.72 -27.35 2.99
CA LYS A 85 5.33 -26.08 2.63
C LYS A 85 4.54 -25.29 1.59
N GLY A 86 3.86 -26.02 0.69
CA GLY A 86 3.02 -25.42 -0.34
C GLY A 86 1.61 -25.04 0.11
N MET A 87 1.26 -25.26 1.40
CA MET A 87 -0.06 -24.91 1.93
C MET A 87 -0.07 -23.50 2.50
N ILE A 88 -1.18 -22.78 2.32
CA ILE A 88 -1.41 -21.51 3.00
C ILE A 88 -1.65 -21.77 4.48
N GLN A 89 -0.86 -21.13 5.33
CA GLN A 89 -0.93 -21.27 6.79
C GLN A 89 -1.68 -20.13 7.45
N SER A 90 -1.61 -18.94 6.88
CA SER A 90 -2.35 -17.77 7.37
C SER A 90 -2.59 -16.74 6.28
N ILE A 91 -3.71 -16.04 6.41
CA ILE A 91 -4.02 -14.81 5.70
C ILE A 91 -4.48 -13.79 6.74
N VAL A 92 -3.91 -12.59 6.74
CA VAL A 92 -4.17 -11.56 7.75
C VAL A 92 -4.46 -10.24 7.05
N TYR A 93 -5.59 -9.62 7.36
CA TYR A 93 -5.91 -8.27 6.89
C TYR A 93 -4.90 -7.26 7.39
N VAL A 94 -4.40 -6.41 6.49
CA VAL A 94 -3.48 -5.31 6.79
C VAL A 94 -4.21 -4.00 6.56
N PRO A 95 -4.57 -3.25 7.63
CA PRO A 95 -5.27 -1.99 7.49
C PRO A 95 -4.43 -0.96 6.73
N THR A 96 -5.02 -0.37 5.70
CA THR A 96 -4.42 0.75 4.93
C THR A 96 -5.09 2.08 5.28
N TYR A 97 -6.21 2.05 5.98
CA TYR A 97 -6.97 3.20 6.43
C TYR A 97 -6.75 3.45 7.91
N ALA A 98 -6.72 4.72 8.30
CA ALA A 98 -6.41 5.13 9.68
C ALA A 98 -7.35 4.53 10.74
N ASP A 99 -8.62 4.31 10.38
CA ASP A 99 -9.66 3.72 11.23
C ASP A 99 -9.82 2.19 11.05
N GLY A 100 -9.02 1.58 10.16
CA GLY A 100 -9.09 0.15 9.84
C GLY A 100 -10.33 -0.28 9.06
N GLN A 101 -11.17 0.68 8.63
CA GLN A 101 -12.39 0.41 7.86
C GLN A 101 -12.13 0.54 6.36
N VAL A 102 -12.75 -0.31 5.57
CA VAL A 102 -12.74 -0.23 4.11
C VAL A 102 -14.01 0.48 3.68
N GLN A 103 -13.88 1.61 2.99
CA GLN A 103 -15.01 2.48 2.67
C GLN A 103 -15.39 2.39 1.20
N PHE A 104 -16.65 2.08 0.93
CA PHE A 104 -17.29 2.06 -0.37
C PHE A 104 -18.33 3.17 -0.42
N ASN A 105 -17.90 4.39 -0.71
CA ASN A 105 -18.73 5.56 -0.56
C ASN A 105 -19.38 5.99 -1.88
N THR A 106 -20.62 6.50 -1.79
CA THR A 106 -21.26 7.25 -2.85
C THR A 106 -21.22 8.73 -2.49
N TYR A 107 -20.68 9.55 -3.35
CA TYR A 107 -20.57 11.00 -3.14
C TYR A 107 -21.65 11.72 -3.93
N TYR A 108 -22.34 12.61 -3.24
CA TYR A 108 -23.43 13.43 -3.77
C TYR A 108 -23.02 14.90 -3.81
N VAL A 109 -23.40 15.58 -4.88
CA VAL A 109 -23.24 17.02 -5.07
C VAL A 109 -24.61 17.65 -5.28
N ASP A 110 -24.86 18.81 -4.72
CA ASP A 110 -26.06 19.59 -4.89
C ASP A 110 -25.96 20.48 -6.15
N PHE A 111 -26.73 20.16 -7.17
CA PHE A 111 -26.78 20.89 -8.45
C PHE A 111 -27.89 21.95 -8.50
N ALA A 112 -28.61 22.18 -7.42
CA ALA A 112 -29.65 23.20 -7.41
C ALA A 112 -29.08 24.58 -7.76
N THR A 113 -29.78 25.29 -8.64
CA THR A 113 -29.44 26.65 -9.07
C THR A 113 -30.30 27.74 -8.41
N GLY A 114 -31.21 27.34 -7.51
CA GLY A 114 -32.16 28.22 -6.82
C GLY A 114 -32.48 27.74 -5.42
N GLY A 115 -33.64 28.15 -4.88
CA GLY A 115 -34.10 27.69 -3.58
C GLY A 115 -34.49 26.21 -3.63
N GLY A 116 -33.89 25.41 -2.77
CA GLY A 116 -34.05 23.95 -2.70
C GLY A 116 -32.76 23.22 -2.96
N HIS A 117 -32.82 21.89 -3.01
CA HIS A 117 -31.65 21.01 -3.21
C HIS A 117 -31.93 20.01 -4.34
N ASP A 118 -30.91 19.72 -5.15
CA ASP A 118 -30.90 18.71 -6.20
C ASP A 118 -29.65 17.83 -6.05
N TRP A 119 -29.67 16.95 -5.07
CA TRP A 119 -28.56 16.06 -4.75
C TRP A 119 -28.46 14.91 -5.74
N LYS A 120 -27.37 14.86 -6.51
CA LYS A 120 -27.08 13.78 -7.45
C LYS A 120 -25.76 13.09 -7.13
N SER A 121 -25.71 11.78 -7.34
CA SER A 121 -24.49 11.03 -7.16
C SER A 121 -23.52 11.32 -8.30
N VAL A 122 -22.31 11.73 -7.95
CA VAL A 122 -21.25 12.06 -8.91
C VAL A 122 -20.16 11.00 -8.95
N VAL A 123 -19.90 10.36 -7.82
CA VAL A 123 -18.87 9.32 -7.67
C VAL A 123 -19.44 8.15 -6.87
N ASN A 124 -19.24 6.94 -7.40
CA ASN A 124 -19.48 5.70 -6.67
C ASN A 124 -18.15 4.95 -6.54
N VAL A 125 -17.59 4.92 -5.36
CA VAL A 125 -16.43 4.09 -5.05
C VAL A 125 -16.92 2.68 -4.77
N ASN A 126 -16.98 1.86 -5.82
CA ASN A 126 -17.45 0.48 -5.72
C ASN A 126 -16.30 -0.53 -5.68
N GLU A 127 -15.12 -0.14 -6.10
CA GLU A 127 -13.93 -1.01 -6.12
C GLU A 127 -12.88 -0.43 -5.19
N VAL A 128 -12.42 -1.25 -4.25
CA VAL A 128 -11.40 -0.86 -3.27
C VAL A 128 -10.37 -1.96 -3.15
N ALA A 129 -9.11 -1.58 -3.18
CA ALA A 129 -7.99 -2.47 -2.95
C ALA A 129 -7.78 -2.68 -1.45
N VAL A 130 -7.75 -3.93 -1.03
CA VAL A 130 -7.56 -4.35 0.36
C VAL A 130 -6.34 -5.23 0.46
N ARG A 131 -5.50 -4.99 1.46
CA ARG A 131 -4.22 -5.70 1.59
C ARG A 131 -4.30 -6.81 2.61
N PHE A 132 -3.63 -7.93 2.26
CA PHE A 132 -3.53 -9.10 3.13
C PHE A 132 -2.11 -9.62 3.14
N ARG A 133 -1.64 -9.96 4.32
CA ARG A 133 -0.39 -10.68 4.49
C ARG A 133 -0.65 -12.17 4.46
N VAL A 134 0.08 -12.89 3.62
CA VAL A 134 -0.07 -14.34 3.40
C VAL A 134 1.19 -15.05 3.87
N SER A 135 1.03 -16.19 4.52
CA SER A 135 2.13 -17.05 4.92
C SER A 135 1.86 -18.50 4.49
N PRO A 136 2.86 -19.20 3.98
CA PRO A 136 4.20 -18.75 3.63
C PRO A 136 4.23 -17.88 2.36
N ALA A 137 5.27 -17.06 2.19
CA ALA A 137 5.39 -16.15 1.04
C ALA A 137 5.50 -16.88 -0.32
N ASP A 138 6.01 -18.10 -0.31
CA ASP A 138 6.24 -18.91 -1.53
C ASP A 138 4.93 -19.25 -2.26
N VAL A 139 3.79 -19.31 -1.56
CA VAL A 139 2.49 -19.65 -2.17
C VAL A 139 1.84 -18.48 -2.89
N ILE A 140 2.32 -17.26 -2.70
CA ILE A 140 1.68 -16.05 -3.22
C ILE A 140 1.64 -16.04 -4.75
N LYS A 141 2.71 -16.46 -5.40
CA LYS A 141 2.77 -16.54 -6.87
C LYS A 141 1.71 -17.49 -7.42
N ASP A 142 1.55 -18.65 -6.79
CA ASP A 142 0.54 -19.63 -7.17
C ASP A 142 -0.87 -19.11 -6.90
N LEU A 143 -1.07 -18.42 -5.77
CA LEU A 143 -2.35 -17.81 -5.41
C LEU A 143 -2.77 -16.73 -6.42
N VAL A 144 -1.86 -15.82 -6.78
CA VAL A 144 -2.13 -14.77 -7.76
C VAL A 144 -2.36 -15.37 -9.15
N ALA A 145 -1.60 -16.40 -9.53
CA ALA A 145 -1.75 -17.09 -10.83
C ALA A 145 -3.11 -17.81 -10.98
N CYS A 146 -3.82 -18.02 -9.87
CA CYS A 146 -5.18 -18.59 -9.90
C CYS A 146 -6.24 -17.60 -10.41
N TYR A 147 -5.91 -16.33 -10.53
CA TYR A 147 -6.84 -15.28 -10.90
C TYR A 147 -6.40 -14.52 -12.15
N GLY A 148 -7.33 -14.29 -13.07
CA GLY A 148 -7.14 -13.42 -14.23
C GLY A 148 -7.24 -11.93 -13.86
N GLU A 149 -6.99 -11.07 -14.83
CA GLU A 149 -7.01 -9.60 -14.66
C GLU A 149 -8.37 -9.05 -14.17
N ASN A 150 -9.47 -9.74 -14.49
CA ASN A 150 -10.82 -9.36 -14.07
C ASN A 150 -11.33 -10.15 -12.85
N GLY A 151 -10.45 -10.83 -12.12
CA GLY A 151 -10.82 -11.65 -10.96
C GLY A 151 -11.44 -13.00 -11.33
N GLU A 152 -11.35 -13.41 -12.57
CA GLU A 152 -11.80 -14.73 -13.03
C GLU A 152 -10.88 -15.82 -12.49
N VAL A 153 -11.50 -16.86 -11.92
CA VAL A 153 -10.75 -18.00 -11.38
C VAL A 153 -10.39 -18.95 -12.51
N SER A 154 -9.11 -19.30 -12.64
CA SER A 154 -8.65 -20.30 -13.62
C SER A 154 -9.32 -21.66 -13.39
N GLU A 155 -9.62 -22.39 -14.45
CA GLU A 155 -10.21 -23.75 -14.36
C GLU A 155 -9.36 -24.71 -13.50
N ASN A 156 -8.04 -24.57 -13.56
CA ASN A 156 -7.08 -25.38 -12.82
C ASN A 156 -6.53 -24.67 -11.57
N ALA A 157 -7.26 -23.69 -11.04
CA ALA A 157 -6.83 -22.95 -9.86
C ALA A 157 -6.59 -23.90 -8.68
N LYS A 158 -5.40 -23.84 -8.12
CA LYS A 158 -5.03 -24.54 -6.89
C LYS A 158 -5.71 -23.93 -5.68
N TYR A 159 -5.83 -22.60 -5.67
CA TYR A 159 -6.45 -21.84 -4.59
C TYR A 159 -7.70 -21.13 -5.07
N VAL A 160 -8.70 -21.07 -4.21
CA VAL A 160 -9.91 -20.26 -4.41
C VAL A 160 -10.10 -19.37 -3.21
N ILE A 161 -10.27 -18.07 -3.46
CA ILE A 161 -10.62 -17.11 -2.43
C ILE A 161 -12.12 -16.89 -2.47
N SER A 162 -12.76 -17.01 -1.34
CA SER A 162 -14.15 -16.63 -1.11
C SER A 162 -14.20 -15.46 -0.14
N VAL A 163 -15.28 -14.68 -0.22
CA VAL A 163 -15.53 -13.57 0.67
C VAL A 163 -16.61 -13.99 1.66
N ASP A 164 -16.29 -14.03 2.95
CA ASP A 164 -17.29 -14.25 4.00
C ASP A 164 -17.81 -12.90 4.49
N CYS A 165 -19.13 -12.71 4.42
CA CYS A 165 -19.78 -11.45 4.76
C CYS A 165 -20.79 -11.64 5.86
N GLN A 166 -20.62 -10.89 6.95
CA GLN A 166 -21.59 -10.85 8.05
C GLN A 166 -22.23 -9.46 8.12
N LYS A 167 -23.53 -9.40 7.90
CA LYS A 167 -24.29 -8.17 8.09
C LYS A 167 -24.36 -7.84 9.58
N VAL A 168 -24.09 -6.58 9.93
CA VAL A 168 -23.99 -6.12 11.34
C VAL A 168 -25.24 -6.45 12.20
N LYS A 169 -26.38 -6.77 11.59
CA LYS A 169 -27.62 -7.12 12.31
C LYS A 169 -28.27 -8.45 11.91
N THR A 170 -27.88 -9.06 10.80
CA THR A 170 -28.47 -10.33 10.31
C THR A 170 -27.46 -11.08 9.45
N ARG A 171 -27.37 -12.40 9.61
CA ARG A 171 -26.59 -13.25 8.71
C ARG A 171 -27.14 -13.15 7.29
N SER A 172 -26.32 -12.73 6.33
CA SER A 172 -26.67 -12.79 4.91
C SER A 172 -26.03 -14.04 4.30
N LEU A 173 -26.83 -14.80 3.56
CA LEU A 173 -26.34 -16.00 2.85
C LEU A 173 -25.84 -15.70 1.44
N ASN A 174 -26.05 -14.49 0.94
CA ASN A 174 -25.59 -14.07 -0.38
C ASN A 174 -24.40 -13.12 -0.23
N ASP A 175 -23.29 -13.53 -0.79
CA ASP A 175 -22.08 -12.75 -0.82
C ASP A 175 -22.24 -11.57 -1.81
N PRO A 176 -22.36 -10.33 -1.32
CA PRO A 176 -22.54 -9.17 -2.18
C PRO A 176 -21.24 -8.62 -2.76
N PHE A 177 -20.09 -9.09 -2.26
CA PHE A 177 -18.79 -8.68 -2.74
C PHE A 177 -18.26 -9.64 -3.80
N LYS A 178 -17.56 -9.11 -4.79
CA LYS A 178 -16.84 -9.88 -5.80
C LYS A 178 -15.36 -9.52 -5.75
N ILE A 179 -14.52 -10.49 -6.07
CA ILE A 179 -13.09 -10.25 -6.29
C ILE A 179 -12.91 -9.87 -7.75
N LYS A 180 -12.31 -8.71 -7.99
CA LYS A 180 -12.00 -8.19 -9.34
C LYS A 180 -10.57 -8.47 -9.76
N GLY A 181 -9.68 -8.66 -8.82
CA GLY A 181 -8.29 -8.94 -9.12
C GLY A 181 -7.47 -9.15 -7.86
N ILE A 182 -6.35 -9.80 -8.05
CA ILE A 182 -5.36 -10.02 -7.01
C ILE A 182 -3.99 -9.73 -7.59
N LYS A 183 -3.19 -8.97 -6.89
CA LYS A 183 -1.81 -8.69 -7.28
C LYS A 183 -0.86 -8.75 -6.09
N VAL A 184 0.41 -9.01 -6.39
CA VAL A 184 1.49 -8.90 -5.40
C VAL A 184 1.81 -7.42 -5.20
N VAL A 185 2.15 -7.04 -3.98
CA VAL A 185 2.69 -5.71 -3.69
C VAL A 185 4.21 -5.78 -3.81
N ASP A 186 4.78 -5.14 -4.82
CA ASP A 186 6.20 -5.29 -5.21
C ASP A 186 7.20 -5.01 -4.09
N ALA A 187 6.85 -4.12 -3.16
CA ALA A 187 7.73 -3.74 -2.04
C ALA A 187 7.75 -4.79 -0.90
N GLU A 188 6.74 -5.68 -0.83
CA GLU A 188 6.59 -6.64 0.26
C GLU A 188 6.20 -8.03 -0.26
N PRO A 189 7.12 -8.99 -0.30
CA PRO A 189 6.91 -10.28 -0.98
C PRO A 189 5.84 -11.18 -0.36
N ASN A 190 5.40 -10.91 0.86
CA ASN A 190 4.33 -11.63 1.55
C ASN A 190 3.00 -10.85 1.60
N LEU A 191 2.89 -9.74 0.87
CA LEU A 191 1.71 -8.89 0.82
C LEU A 191 1.02 -9.02 -0.53
N ILE A 192 -0.28 -9.29 -0.49
CA ILE A 192 -1.17 -9.24 -1.66
C ILE A 192 -2.15 -8.10 -1.52
N GLU A 193 -2.58 -7.57 -2.64
CA GLU A 193 -3.66 -6.62 -2.74
C GLU A 193 -4.82 -7.28 -3.51
N VAL A 194 -5.99 -7.33 -2.88
CA VAL A 194 -7.22 -7.90 -3.44
C VAL A 194 -8.18 -6.77 -3.71
N THR A 195 -8.59 -6.60 -4.95
CA THR A 195 -9.62 -5.62 -5.33
C THR A 195 -10.99 -6.23 -5.11
N LEU A 196 -11.75 -5.64 -4.19
CA LEU A 196 -13.13 -6.01 -3.90
C LEU A 196 -14.09 -5.08 -4.64
N ASP A 197 -15.05 -5.66 -5.35
CA ASP A 197 -16.17 -4.95 -5.96
C ASP A 197 -17.41 -5.07 -5.06
N ALA A 198 -17.89 -3.92 -4.62
CA ALA A 198 -19.06 -3.75 -3.77
C ALA A 198 -20.26 -3.13 -4.53
N SER A 199 -20.31 -3.20 -5.85
CA SER A 199 -21.40 -2.58 -6.64
C SER A 199 -22.78 -3.11 -6.28
N ALA A 200 -22.88 -4.38 -5.85
CA ALA A 200 -24.10 -4.99 -5.34
C ALA A 200 -24.37 -4.74 -3.84
N VAL A 201 -23.41 -4.13 -3.13
CA VAL A 201 -23.48 -3.91 -1.68
C VAL A 201 -24.36 -2.72 -1.37
N LYS A 202 -25.33 -2.91 -0.47
CA LYS A 202 -26.26 -1.86 -0.02
C LYS A 202 -26.11 -1.46 1.45
N ASN A 203 -25.33 -2.22 2.21
CA ASN A 203 -25.18 -2.03 3.64
C ASN A 203 -23.72 -2.20 4.04
N SER A 204 -23.41 -1.91 5.30
CA SER A 204 -22.11 -2.22 5.89
C SER A 204 -22.06 -3.67 6.36
N TYR A 205 -20.88 -4.28 6.21
CA TYR A 205 -20.61 -5.68 6.54
C TYR A 205 -19.33 -5.83 7.34
N ALA A 206 -19.26 -6.86 8.15
CA ALA A 206 -17.98 -7.42 8.57
C ALA A 206 -17.55 -8.44 7.50
N VAL A 207 -16.37 -8.27 6.94
CA VAL A 207 -15.86 -9.04 5.80
C VAL A 207 -14.58 -9.76 6.19
N ALA A 208 -14.46 -11.03 5.79
CA ALA A 208 -13.22 -11.78 5.85
C ALA A 208 -12.98 -12.48 4.51
N LEU A 209 -11.72 -12.72 4.17
CA LEU A 209 -11.37 -13.56 3.04
C LEU A 209 -11.01 -14.97 3.55
N THR A 210 -11.52 -15.97 2.87
CA THR A 210 -11.18 -17.37 3.10
C THR A 210 -10.49 -17.92 1.86
N VAL A 211 -9.31 -18.49 2.04
CA VAL A 211 -8.59 -19.20 0.97
C VAL A 211 -8.78 -20.68 1.17
N THR A 212 -9.31 -21.34 0.16
CA THR A 212 -9.49 -22.80 0.09
C THR A 212 -8.43 -23.40 -0.83
N ASP A 213 -7.67 -24.37 -0.35
CA ASP A 213 -6.76 -25.20 -1.16
C ASP A 213 -7.52 -26.39 -1.78
N LYS A 214 -7.77 -26.33 -3.08
CA LYS A 214 -8.51 -27.38 -3.80
C LYS A 214 -7.77 -28.72 -3.87
N VAL A 215 -6.45 -28.70 -3.84
CA VAL A 215 -5.64 -29.95 -3.90
C VAL A 215 -5.75 -30.71 -2.59
N ALA A 216 -5.88 -29.98 -1.47
CA ALA A 216 -6.09 -30.58 -0.17
C ALA A 216 -7.50 -31.17 0.00
N ALA A 217 -8.50 -30.70 -0.75
CA ALA A 217 -9.89 -31.16 -0.67
C ALA A 217 -10.06 -32.64 -1.00
N ASP A 218 -9.29 -33.18 -1.96
CA ASP A 218 -9.32 -34.60 -2.35
C ASP A 218 -8.72 -35.50 -1.28
N LYS A 219 -7.97 -34.97 -0.34
CA LYS A 219 -7.23 -35.69 0.71
C LYS A 219 -7.85 -35.62 2.10
N LYS A 220 -9.08 -35.12 2.25
CA LYS A 220 -9.79 -34.92 3.53
C LYS A 220 -9.18 -33.89 4.51
N THR A 221 -8.15 -33.20 4.14
CA THR A 221 -7.61 -32.05 4.88
C THR A 221 -7.95 -30.79 4.10
N LEU A 222 -9.19 -30.33 4.24
CA LEU A 222 -9.57 -29.00 3.78
C LEU A 222 -8.77 -27.98 4.57
N ASN A 223 -7.86 -27.31 3.90
CA ASN A 223 -7.13 -26.23 4.51
C ASN A 223 -7.79 -24.92 4.12
N ASP A 224 -8.92 -24.65 4.76
CA ASP A 224 -9.58 -23.35 4.68
C ASP A 224 -8.92 -22.42 5.69
N VAL A 225 -8.28 -21.37 5.19
CA VAL A 225 -7.65 -20.36 6.02
C VAL A 225 -8.35 -19.04 5.83
N SER A 226 -8.93 -18.53 6.90
CA SER A 226 -9.66 -17.27 6.90
C SER A 226 -8.86 -16.14 7.53
N SER A 227 -9.02 -14.93 6.99
CA SER A 227 -8.50 -13.72 7.60
C SER A 227 -9.32 -13.33 8.85
N ASN A 228 -8.76 -12.42 9.63
CA ASN A 228 -9.58 -11.66 10.56
C ASN A 228 -10.62 -10.82 9.82
N TYR A 229 -11.76 -10.56 10.47
CA TYR A 229 -12.79 -9.69 9.93
C TYR A 229 -12.36 -8.22 9.97
N PHE A 230 -12.71 -7.49 8.93
CA PHE A 230 -12.62 -6.03 8.85
C PHE A 230 -13.99 -5.43 8.52
N ALA A 231 -14.18 -4.17 8.85
CA ALA A 231 -15.42 -3.47 8.52
C ALA A 231 -15.36 -2.94 7.09
N ALA A 232 -16.34 -3.34 6.27
CA ALA A 232 -16.60 -2.78 4.95
C ALA A 232 -17.85 -1.89 5.06
N VAL A 233 -17.63 -0.57 4.94
CA VAL A 233 -18.68 0.44 5.19
C VAL A 233 -19.16 1.01 3.87
N LYS A 234 -20.48 1.01 3.67
CA LYS A 234 -21.15 1.67 2.55
C LYS A 234 -21.88 2.89 3.09
N SER A 235 -21.50 4.07 2.61
CA SER A 235 -22.08 5.33 3.06
C SER A 235 -22.43 6.24 1.89
N ASN A 236 -23.49 7.02 2.08
CA ASN A 236 -23.76 8.18 1.23
C ASN A 236 -23.11 9.40 1.88
N LEU A 237 -22.31 10.11 1.13
CA LEU A 237 -21.60 11.30 1.57
C LEU A 237 -21.99 12.48 0.70
N TYR A 238 -22.40 13.57 1.34
CA TYR A 238 -22.91 14.78 0.70
C TYR A 238 -21.83 15.85 0.76
N ILE A 239 -21.30 16.26 -0.40
CA ILE A 239 -20.24 17.26 -0.49
C ILE A 239 -20.87 18.63 -0.32
N SER A 240 -20.58 19.26 0.82
CA SER A 240 -21.07 20.59 1.14
C SER A 240 -20.09 21.71 0.76
N LYS A 241 -18.79 21.41 0.74
CA LYS A 241 -17.74 22.38 0.44
C LYS A 241 -16.55 21.69 -0.21
N VAL A 242 -15.91 22.41 -1.13
CA VAL A 242 -14.60 22.06 -1.67
C VAL A 242 -13.72 23.28 -1.57
N GLU A 243 -12.55 23.15 -0.98
CA GLU A 243 -11.57 24.22 -0.79
C GLU A 243 -10.22 23.79 -1.35
N TRP A 244 -9.52 24.71 -1.98
CA TRP A 244 -8.15 24.47 -2.36
C TRP A 244 -7.26 24.43 -1.12
N ALA A 245 -6.55 23.31 -0.89
CA ALA A 245 -5.75 23.12 0.33
C ALA A 245 -4.65 24.17 0.49
N SER A 246 -4.15 24.72 -0.62
CA SER A 246 -3.15 25.80 -0.64
C SER A 246 -3.75 27.20 -0.60
N ALA A 247 -5.08 27.35 -0.53
CA ALA A 247 -5.70 28.65 -0.42
C ALA A 247 -5.18 29.39 0.82
N ASN A 248 -4.80 30.65 0.61
CA ASN A 248 -4.27 31.51 1.68
C ASN A 248 -3.03 30.94 2.41
N ALA A 249 -2.28 30.01 1.80
CA ALA A 249 -1.09 29.39 2.39
C ALA A 249 0.11 30.36 2.54
N GLY A 250 -0.09 31.62 2.24
CA GLY A 250 0.94 32.66 2.27
C GLY A 250 1.45 33.00 0.88
N VAL A 251 2.61 33.67 0.82
CA VAL A 251 3.21 34.14 -0.43
C VAL A 251 4.22 33.11 -0.92
N ALA A 252 3.90 32.41 -2.01
CA ALA A 252 4.87 31.57 -2.70
C ALA A 252 5.93 32.45 -3.39
N THR A 253 7.17 32.01 -3.43
CA THR A 253 8.26 32.74 -4.10
C THR A 253 8.77 31.94 -5.29
N VAL A 254 9.05 32.64 -6.38
CA VAL A 254 9.56 32.05 -7.62
C VAL A 254 10.66 32.95 -8.22
N LYS A 255 11.70 32.38 -8.81
CA LYS A 255 12.74 33.14 -9.50
C LYS A 255 12.30 33.48 -10.92
N LYS A 256 12.80 34.58 -11.48
CA LYS A 256 12.57 34.92 -12.89
C LYS A 256 13.02 33.77 -13.80
N GLY A 257 12.17 33.34 -14.70
CA GLY A 257 12.38 32.22 -15.64
C GLY A 257 12.03 30.85 -15.08
N ALA A 258 11.84 30.71 -13.76
CA ALA A 258 11.38 29.49 -13.13
C ALA A 258 9.85 29.37 -13.13
N SER A 259 9.34 28.18 -12.83
CA SER A 259 7.92 27.88 -12.78
C SER A 259 7.53 27.30 -11.43
N ILE A 260 6.26 27.52 -11.07
CA ILE A 260 5.58 26.80 -10.00
C ILE A 260 4.50 25.97 -10.68
N ASP A 261 4.38 24.70 -10.32
CA ASP A 261 3.30 23.85 -10.73
C ASP A 261 2.28 23.74 -9.60
N TYR A 262 1.09 24.30 -9.83
CA TYR A 262 0.01 24.28 -8.84
C TYR A 262 -0.83 23.01 -8.91
N LYS A 263 -0.64 22.14 -9.89
CA LYS A 263 -1.36 20.88 -10.04
C LYS A 263 -0.50 19.67 -9.67
N GLU A 264 0.78 19.70 -10.02
CA GLU A 264 1.75 18.68 -9.63
C GLU A 264 2.81 19.30 -8.75
N ASN A 265 3.04 18.77 -7.60
CA ASN A 265 3.95 19.38 -6.65
C ASN A 265 5.35 18.76 -6.71
N ASP A 266 6.34 19.63 -6.83
CA ASP A 266 7.75 19.33 -6.65
C ASP A 266 8.10 19.55 -5.17
N GLY A 267 7.70 18.64 -4.27
CA GLY A 267 8.06 18.74 -2.87
C GLY A 267 6.97 18.28 -1.90
N ASP A 268 7.19 18.47 -0.61
CA ASP A 268 6.49 17.82 0.50
C ASP A 268 4.99 18.16 0.69
N ALA A 269 4.39 19.04 -0.10
CA ALA A 269 2.97 19.32 -0.06
C ALA A 269 2.37 19.28 -1.46
N LYS A 270 1.39 18.43 -1.70
CA LYS A 270 0.61 18.43 -2.95
C LYS A 270 -0.21 19.71 -3.02
N VAL A 271 0.24 20.69 -3.81
CA VAL A 271 -0.47 21.95 -4.01
C VAL A 271 -1.81 21.74 -4.73
N SER A 272 -1.97 20.61 -5.40
CA SER A 272 -3.18 20.19 -6.11
C SER A 272 -4.22 19.51 -5.24
N ASP A 273 -3.99 19.39 -3.94
CA ASP A 273 -4.96 18.71 -3.08
C ASP A 273 -6.09 19.67 -2.70
N TYR A 274 -7.29 19.13 -2.61
CA TYR A 274 -8.50 19.88 -2.25
C TYR A 274 -9.07 19.29 -0.98
N ASN A 275 -9.40 20.16 -0.03
CA ASN A 275 -10.14 19.81 1.15
C ASN A 275 -11.63 19.73 0.80
N VAL A 276 -12.20 18.55 0.95
CA VAL A 276 -13.61 18.28 0.68
C VAL A 276 -14.32 18.07 2.01
N THR A 277 -15.30 18.92 2.29
CA THR A 277 -16.17 18.74 3.46
C THR A 277 -17.36 17.91 3.08
N VAL A 278 -17.52 16.75 3.73
CA VAL A 278 -18.61 15.79 3.51
C VAL A 278 -19.48 15.67 4.75
N ASN A 279 -20.76 15.43 4.52
CA ASN A 279 -21.75 15.18 5.56
C ASN A 279 -22.37 13.79 5.32
N THR A 280 -22.75 13.09 6.38
CA THR A 280 -23.25 11.70 6.30
C THR A 280 -24.75 11.60 6.10
N ALA A 281 -25.47 12.71 6.19
CA ALA A 281 -26.92 12.77 6.05
C ALA A 281 -27.41 14.09 5.48
N ILE A 282 -28.66 14.12 5.06
CA ILE A 282 -29.42 15.33 4.74
C ILE A 282 -30.73 15.35 5.52
N LYS A 283 -31.21 16.53 5.85
CA LYS A 283 -32.51 16.78 6.48
C LYS A 283 -33.65 16.58 5.47
N ALA A 284 -34.87 16.54 5.97
CA ALA A 284 -36.05 16.43 5.11
C ALA A 284 -36.24 17.59 4.11
N ASN A 285 -35.69 18.76 4.41
CA ASN A 285 -35.68 19.90 3.50
C ASN A 285 -34.50 19.89 2.51
N GLY A 286 -33.61 18.90 2.59
CA GLY A 286 -32.46 18.74 1.73
C GLY A 286 -31.16 19.33 2.26
N ASP A 287 -31.19 20.16 3.32
CA ASP A 287 -29.96 20.69 3.93
C ASP A 287 -29.07 19.54 4.44
N VAL A 288 -27.76 19.74 4.38
CA VAL A 288 -26.82 18.79 4.97
C VAL A 288 -27.03 18.64 6.47
N ASP A 289 -26.81 17.43 6.97
CA ASP A 289 -26.98 17.06 8.38
C ASP A 289 -25.81 16.21 8.86
N GLY A 290 -25.74 16.06 10.18
CA GLY A 290 -24.65 15.35 10.83
C GLY A 290 -23.40 16.23 11.03
N THR A 291 -22.38 15.63 11.63
CA THR A 291 -21.08 16.30 11.82
C THR A 291 -20.33 16.31 10.51
N PRO A 292 -19.93 17.49 9.99
CA PRO A 292 -19.10 17.54 8.79
C PRO A 292 -17.72 16.97 9.09
N ASP A 293 -17.18 16.23 8.13
CA ASP A 293 -15.82 15.74 8.12
C ASP A 293 -15.08 16.33 6.93
N THR A 294 -13.86 16.82 7.13
CA THR A 294 -13.05 17.44 6.07
C THR A 294 -11.82 16.58 5.82
N LYS A 295 -11.71 16.09 4.60
CA LYS A 295 -10.61 15.24 4.13
C LYS A 295 -10.16 15.69 2.76
N THR A 296 -8.96 15.30 2.37
CA THR A 296 -8.47 15.55 1.02
C THR A 296 -9.15 14.61 0.00
N LEU A 297 -9.13 14.99 -1.27
CA LEU A 297 -9.66 14.12 -2.35
C LEU A 297 -8.99 12.74 -2.34
N SER A 298 -7.69 12.69 -2.07
CA SER A 298 -6.93 11.44 -1.98
C SER A 298 -7.37 10.56 -0.81
N GLU A 299 -7.60 11.14 0.37
CA GLU A 299 -8.09 10.41 1.55
C GLU A 299 -9.52 9.87 1.35
N LEU A 300 -10.33 10.58 0.57
CA LEU A 300 -11.68 10.12 0.22
C LEU A 300 -11.70 9.06 -0.87
N GLY A 301 -10.57 8.81 -1.54
CA GLY A 301 -10.50 7.92 -2.71
C GLY A 301 -11.25 8.47 -3.92
N ILE A 302 -11.46 9.78 -3.98
CA ILE A 302 -12.09 10.46 -5.11
C ILE A 302 -10.99 10.85 -6.10
N SER A 303 -11.09 10.36 -7.34
CA SER A 303 -10.21 10.76 -8.41
C SER A 303 -10.53 12.20 -8.87
N ASP A 304 -9.50 12.97 -9.21
CA ASP A 304 -9.59 14.28 -9.88
C ASP A 304 -10.40 14.24 -11.21
N LYS A 305 -10.59 13.05 -11.76
CA LYS A 305 -11.41 12.80 -12.94
C LYS A 305 -12.82 13.40 -12.87
N TYR A 306 -13.38 13.48 -11.67
CA TYR A 306 -14.75 13.98 -11.46
C TYR A 306 -14.81 15.48 -11.17
N PHE A 307 -13.66 16.08 -10.94
CA PHE A 307 -13.50 17.49 -10.59
C PHE A 307 -12.65 18.18 -11.64
N SER A 308 -13.26 19.01 -12.46
CA SER A 308 -12.53 19.89 -13.37
C SER A 308 -11.95 21.06 -12.59
N VAL A 309 -10.66 21.26 -12.71
CA VAL A 309 -9.93 22.34 -12.06
C VAL A 309 -9.41 23.28 -13.11
N ALA A 310 -9.68 24.58 -12.93
CA ALA A 310 -9.11 25.63 -13.73
C ALA A 310 -8.39 26.63 -12.84
N PHE A 311 -7.27 27.14 -13.31
CA PHE A 311 -6.50 28.15 -12.62
C PHE A 311 -6.60 29.49 -13.36
N SER A 312 -6.63 30.58 -12.59
CA SER A 312 -6.60 31.93 -13.13
C SER A 312 -5.76 32.86 -12.26
N THR A 313 -5.36 34.00 -12.83
CA THR A 313 -4.71 35.07 -12.07
C THR A 313 -5.62 36.28 -12.03
N THR A 314 -5.60 36.98 -10.89
CA THR A 314 -6.25 38.30 -10.82
C THR A 314 -5.55 39.31 -11.72
N ALA A 315 -6.32 40.18 -12.30
CA ALA A 315 -6.06 41.11 -13.39
C ALA A 315 -4.61 41.62 -13.63
N ASN A 316 -4.24 41.79 -14.92
CA ASN A 316 -3.05 42.49 -15.45
C ASN A 316 -1.67 41.93 -15.08
N VAL A 317 -1.56 40.62 -14.87
CA VAL A 317 -0.26 40.00 -14.54
C VAL A 317 0.42 39.35 -15.75
N ALA A 318 -0.23 39.31 -16.91
CA ALA A 318 0.28 38.63 -18.13
C ALA A 318 1.68 39.13 -18.59
N ALA A 319 2.07 40.34 -18.24
CA ALA A 319 3.42 40.83 -18.50
C ALA A 319 4.49 40.16 -17.64
N ASN A 320 4.14 39.78 -16.42
CA ASN A 320 5.09 39.29 -15.40
C ASN A 320 4.96 37.79 -15.18
N PHE A 321 3.82 37.21 -15.46
CA PHE A 321 3.53 35.79 -15.26
C PHE A 321 2.80 35.20 -16.46
N ASP A 322 3.03 33.91 -16.70
CA ASP A 322 2.36 33.11 -17.72
C ASP A 322 1.77 31.88 -17.03
N LEU A 323 0.45 31.87 -16.90
CA LEU A 323 -0.27 30.79 -16.25
C LEU A 323 -1.01 29.96 -17.30
N ASN A 324 -0.73 28.68 -17.31
CA ASN A 324 -1.57 27.73 -18.04
C ASN A 324 -2.78 27.38 -17.16
N ALA A 325 -3.96 27.73 -17.63
CA ALA A 325 -5.20 27.57 -16.85
C ALA A 325 -5.57 26.10 -16.57
N GLU A 326 -5.20 25.15 -17.45
CA GLU A 326 -5.56 23.74 -17.33
C GLU A 326 -4.53 22.96 -16.50
N THR A 327 -3.24 23.25 -16.74
CA THR A 327 -2.15 22.52 -16.06
C THR A 327 -1.77 23.15 -14.73
N GLY A 328 -2.14 24.42 -14.48
CA GLY A 328 -1.74 25.11 -13.26
C GLY A 328 -0.28 25.57 -13.24
N VAL A 329 0.46 25.39 -14.32
CA VAL A 329 1.87 25.81 -14.39
C VAL A 329 1.96 27.33 -14.55
N LEU A 330 2.55 27.99 -13.55
CA LEU A 330 2.81 29.43 -13.56
C LEU A 330 4.30 29.67 -13.81
N LYS A 331 4.63 30.34 -14.94
CA LYS A 331 6.00 30.77 -15.26
C LYS A 331 6.22 32.22 -14.93
N ALA A 332 7.25 32.51 -14.17
CA ALA A 332 7.66 33.88 -13.83
C ALA A 332 8.46 34.51 -15.00
N LYS A 333 8.00 35.63 -15.54
CA LYS A 333 8.64 36.40 -16.64
C LYS A 333 9.15 37.75 -16.21
N GLY A 334 8.45 38.35 -15.25
CA GLY A 334 8.71 39.72 -14.80
C GLY A 334 9.95 39.86 -13.89
N ASP A 335 10.19 41.08 -13.48
CA ASP A 335 11.30 41.37 -12.57
C ASP A 335 10.96 41.11 -11.11
N ALA A 336 11.98 40.96 -10.29
CA ALA A 336 11.83 40.80 -8.85
C ALA A 336 10.96 41.89 -8.21
N GLY A 337 10.07 41.49 -7.32
CA GLY A 337 9.07 42.32 -6.71
C GLY A 337 7.69 42.25 -7.38
N SER A 338 7.59 41.71 -8.62
CA SER A 338 6.29 41.46 -9.25
C SER A 338 5.50 40.41 -8.47
N GLN A 339 4.22 40.64 -8.32
CA GLN A 339 3.30 39.78 -7.56
C GLN A 339 2.07 39.44 -8.39
N ALA A 340 1.50 38.30 -8.09
CA ALA A 340 0.22 37.85 -8.64
C ALA A 340 -0.56 37.10 -7.57
N THR A 341 -1.86 37.04 -7.76
CA THR A 341 -2.75 36.15 -7.03
C THR A 341 -3.20 35.03 -7.98
N VAL A 342 -2.99 33.81 -7.60
CA VAL A 342 -3.45 32.63 -8.34
C VAL A 342 -4.72 32.12 -7.68
N GLN A 343 -5.75 31.90 -8.50
CA GLN A 343 -7.05 31.37 -8.06
C GLN A 343 -7.25 29.98 -8.67
N SER A 344 -7.90 29.12 -7.92
CA SER A 344 -8.33 27.80 -8.34
C SER A 344 -9.86 27.72 -8.33
N ILE A 345 -10.43 27.24 -9.42
CA ILE A 345 -11.86 27.05 -9.60
C ILE A 345 -12.14 25.57 -9.80
N VAL A 346 -12.94 25.01 -8.92
CA VAL A 346 -13.35 23.60 -9.01
C VAL A 346 -14.76 23.52 -9.54
N THR A 347 -14.94 22.75 -10.64
CA THR A 347 -16.24 22.51 -11.26
C THR A 347 -16.53 21.03 -11.25
N VAL A 348 -17.71 20.65 -10.78
CA VAL A 348 -18.22 19.27 -10.86
C VAL A 348 -19.32 19.21 -11.90
N THR A 349 -19.24 18.24 -12.79
CA THR A 349 -20.27 18.01 -13.83
C THR A 349 -21.18 16.85 -13.39
N ASP A 350 -22.48 17.02 -13.54
CA ASP A 350 -23.46 15.96 -13.38
C ASP A 350 -23.18 14.84 -14.41
N PRO A 351 -22.82 13.62 -13.96
CA PRO A 351 -22.51 12.51 -14.86
C PRO A 351 -23.62 12.18 -15.84
N ALA A 352 -24.88 12.45 -15.48
CA ALA A 352 -26.03 12.19 -16.34
C ALA A 352 -26.10 13.13 -17.54
N THR A 353 -25.49 14.32 -17.46
CA THR A 353 -25.50 15.35 -18.51
C THR A 353 -24.13 15.60 -19.13
N ALA A 354 -23.11 14.85 -18.71
CA ALA A 354 -21.71 15.09 -19.13
C ALA A 354 -21.45 15.02 -20.64
N GLY A 355 -22.35 14.38 -21.42
CA GLY A 355 -22.28 14.31 -22.88
C GLY A 355 -23.12 15.35 -23.62
N GLU A 356 -23.80 16.23 -22.90
CA GLU A 356 -24.66 17.26 -23.49
C GLU A 356 -23.84 18.49 -23.93
N GLU A 357 -24.37 19.28 -24.87
CA GLU A 357 -23.73 20.54 -25.25
C GLU A 357 -23.62 21.56 -24.12
N HIS A 358 -24.58 21.51 -23.19
CA HIS A 358 -24.63 22.34 -22.00
C HIS A 358 -24.85 21.47 -20.73
N PRO A 359 -23.79 20.82 -20.23
CA PRO A 359 -23.91 19.94 -19.08
C PRO A 359 -24.26 20.73 -17.81
N THR A 360 -25.03 20.09 -16.94
CA THR A 360 -25.30 20.67 -15.61
C THR A 360 -24.02 20.61 -14.76
N THR A 361 -23.64 21.77 -14.22
CA THR A 361 -22.40 21.88 -13.43
C THR A 361 -22.65 22.56 -12.09
N LYS A 362 -21.85 22.19 -11.11
CA LYS A 362 -21.69 22.89 -9.84
C LYS A 362 -20.30 23.50 -9.76
N VAL A 363 -20.25 24.80 -9.58
CA VAL A 363 -18.99 25.51 -9.34
C VAL A 363 -18.86 25.73 -7.84
N TYR A 364 -17.77 25.24 -7.26
CA TYR A 364 -17.38 25.59 -5.88
C TYR A 364 -16.61 26.90 -5.91
N ASP A 365 -16.77 27.70 -4.87
CA ASP A 365 -16.39 29.12 -4.83
C ASP A 365 -14.95 29.35 -5.31
N ALA A 366 -14.82 30.24 -6.29
CA ALA A 366 -13.55 30.61 -6.93
C ALA A 366 -12.71 31.62 -6.11
N LYS A 367 -13.10 31.92 -4.88
CA LYS A 367 -12.37 32.88 -4.02
C LYS A 367 -11.14 32.30 -3.35
N GLU A 368 -10.87 31.04 -3.55
CA GLU A 368 -9.69 30.39 -3.01
C GLU A 368 -8.47 30.81 -3.81
N TYR A 369 -7.55 31.47 -3.17
CA TYR A 369 -6.37 32.03 -3.81
C TYR A 369 -5.10 31.85 -2.96
N THR A 370 -3.96 31.90 -3.63
CA THR A 370 -2.65 32.06 -3.01
C THR A 370 -1.87 33.16 -3.71
N GLU A 371 -0.99 33.81 -2.99
CA GLU A 371 -0.13 34.87 -3.54
C GLU A 371 1.19 34.28 -4.03
N VAL A 372 1.73 34.83 -5.14
CA VAL A 372 3.05 34.50 -5.66
C VAL A 372 3.86 35.76 -5.90
N LYS A 373 5.14 35.72 -5.56
CA LYS A 373 6.08 36.85 -5.74
C LYS A 373 7.33 36.38 -6.46
N ILE A 374 7.75 37.15 -7.46
CA ILE A 374 9.06 36.96 -8.10
C ILE A 374 10.14 37.53 -7.18
N VAL A 375 11.08 36.66 -6.83
CA VAL A 375 12.26 37.06 -6.05
C VAL A 375 13.49 37.15 -6.95
N SER A 376 14.43 38.03 -6.58
CA SER A 376 15.73 38.08 -7.27
C SER A 376 16.51 36.81 -7.04
N GLU A 377 17.27 36.36 -8.04
CA GLU A 377 18.36 35.46 -7.76
C GLU A 377 19.34 36.16 -6.86
N GLY A 378 19.59 35.60 -5.69
CA GLY A 378 20.69 36.07 -4.86
C GLY A 378 21.98 35.92 -5.70
N GLN A 379 22.61 37.08 -6.03
CA GLN A 379 23.93 37.00 -6.62
C GLN A 379 24.86 36.40 -5.56
N ALA A 380 25.61 35.39 -5.95
CA ALA A 380 26.66 34.85 -5.08
C ALA A 380 27.61 36.04 -4.77
N GLN A 381 27.64 36.44 -3.53
CA GLN A 381 28.56 37.46 -3.05
C GLN A 381 29.72 36.77 -2.35
N THR A 382 30.94 37.15 -2.74
CA THR A 382 32.15 36.63 -2.09
C THR A 382 32.65 37.73 -1.17
N ALA A 383 32.85 37.40 0.09
CA ALA A 383 33.47 38.30 1.06
C ALA A 383 34.65 37.61 1.73
N THR A 384 35.70 38.42 2.00
CA THR A 384 36.85 37.94 2.76
C THR A 384 36.70 38.42 4.20
N LEU A 385 36.64 37.49 5.13
CA LEU A 385 36.61 37.82 6.55
C LEU A 385 37.96 38.25 7.05
N ALA A 386 38.00 39.30 7.87
CA ALA A 386 39.24 39.79 8.50
C ALA A 386 39.68 38.83 9.62
N SER A 387 40.96 38.85 9.97
CA SER A 387 41.47 38.03 11.07
C SER A 387 40.90 38.36 12.46
N THR A 388 40.19 39.48 12.56
CA THR A 388 39.51 39.93 13.77
C THR A 388 38.01 39.54 13.81
N ASP A 389 37.53 38.95 12.72
CA ASP A 389 36.12 38.54 12.67
C ASP A 389 35.89 37.32 13.55
N PRO A 390 34.65 37.16 14.06
CA PRO A 390 34.30 36.04 14.94
C PRO A 390 34.28 34.67 14.26
N ILE A 391 34.33 34.65 12.91
CA ILE A 391 34.42 33.44 12.11
C ILE A 391 35.72 33.44 11.35
N LEU A 392 36.57 32.43 11.60
CA LEU A 392 37.86 32.28 10.91
C LEU A 392 37.96 30.90 10.29
N TRP A 393 38.48 30.86 9.06
CA TRP A 393 38.78 29.61 8.40
C TRP A 393 40.04 28.97 9.01
N ASN A 394 39.91 27.76 9.52
CA ASN A 394 41.00 26.91 9.97
C ASN A 394 41.44 25.96 8.83
N ALA A 395 42.53 26.30 8.16
CA ALA A 395 43.02 25.52 7.02
C ALA A 395 43.53 24.12 7.38
N ALA A 396 43.94 23.90 8.64
CA ALA A 396 44.40 22.59 9.10
C ALA A 396 43.22 21.63 9.35
N GLU A 397 42.13 22.15 9.87
CA GLU A 397 40.94 21.38 10.17
C GLU A 397 39.92 21.39 9.03
N LYS A 398 40.13 22.21 8.01
CA LYS A 398 39.21 22.43 6.87
C LYS A 398 37.82 22.83 7.31
N MET A 399 37.69 23.64 8.34
CA MET A 399 36.44 24.14 8.87
C MET A 399 36.53 25.59 9.29
N TYR A 400 35.37 26.24 9.47
CA TYR A 400 35.29 27.57 10.05
C TYR A 400 35.16 27.45 11.57
N ASN A 401 36.04 28.12 12.28
CA ASN A 401 35.99 28.20 13.74
C ASN A 401 35.33 29.52 14.15
N ILE A 402 34.39 29.43 15.10
CA ILE A 402 33.80 30.62 15.74
C ILE A 402 34.77 31.08 16.85
N ALA A 403 35.30 32.26 16.72
CA ALA A 403 36.31 32.77 17.63
C ALA A 403 35.75 33.22 19.01
N THR A 404 34.43 33.33 19.13
CA THR A 404 33.77 33.74 20.37
C THR A 404 32.67 32.72 20.76
N THR A 405 32.65 32.38 22.02
CA THR A 405 31.64 31.48 22.56
C THR A 405 30.27 32.15 22.54
N GLY A 406 29.41 31.71 21.62
CA GLY A 406 27.99 31.77 21.80
C GLY A 406 27.24 33.00 21.32
N ASP A 407 27.86 33.98 20.65
CA ASP A 407 27.12 35.12 20.14
C ASP A 407 26.76 34.99 18.65
N ALA A 408 25.64 34.31 18.36
CA ALA A 408 25.10 34.21 17.01
C ALA A 408 24.86 35.57 16.34
N VAL A 409 24.61 36.61 17.12
CA VAL A 409 24.38 37.98 16.61
C VAL A 409 25.70 38.55 16.09
N ALA A 410 26.82 38.35 16.79
CA ALA A 410 28.14 38.79 16.32
C ALA A 410 28.55 38.12 15.02
N VAL A 411 28.30 36.81 14.89
CA VAL A 411 28.55 36.03 13.67
C VAL A 411 27.73 36.57 12.50
N ILE A 412 26.44 36.75 12.68
CA ILE A 412 25.53 37.29 11.65
C ILE A 412 25.96 38.71 11.25
N THR A 413 26.36 39.53 12.23
CA THR A 413 26.80 40.91 11.99
C THR A 413 28.09 40.92 11.17
N ALA A 414 29.05 40.07 11.47
CA ALA A 414 30.31 39.96 10.71
C ALA A 414 30.04 39.54 9.25
N ILE A 415 29.18 38.57 9.03
CA ILE A 415 28.78 38.13 7.68
C ILE A 415 28.11 39.28 6.92
N LYS A 416 27.14 39.96 7.53
CA LYS A 416 26.45 41.13 6.93
C LYS A 416 27.42 42.23 6.56
N THR A 417 28.36 42.52 7.43
CA THR A 417 29.38 43.54 7.20
C THR A 417 30.30 43.14 6.05
N ALA A 418 30.78 41.92 6.05
CA ALA A 418 31.67 41.40 5.00
C ALA A 418 31.00 41.38 3.62
N LEU A 419 29.72 41.10 3.57
CA LEU A 419 28.90 41.13 2.34
C LEU A 419 28.45 42.55 1.95
N GLY A 420 28.67 43.56 2.79
CA GLY A 420 28.18 44.90 2.55
C GLY A 420 26.65 45.03 2.57
N ASN A 421 25.96 44.09 3.18
CA ASN A 421 24.49 43.99 3.20
C ASN A 421 23.94 43.94 4.62
N ALA A 422 23.83 45.13 5.26
CA ALA A 422 23.32 45.23 6.61
C ALA A 422 21.84 44.83 6.77
N SER A 423 21.07 44.84 5.68
CA SER A 423 19.64 44.49 5.67
C SER A 423 19.37 43.00 5.39
N MET A 424 20.37 42.20 5.16
CA MET A 424 20.21 40.76 4.93
C MET A 424 19.53 40.09 6.13
N SER A 425 18.41 39.45 5.91
CA SER A 425 17.63 38.75 6.94
C SER A 425 17.55 37.26 6.72
N ASP A 426 17.86 36.79 5.52
CA ASP A 426 17.81 35.39 5.15
C ASP A 426 19.18 34.89 4.66
N PHE A 427 19.66 33.84 5.30
CA PHE A 427 20.93 33.19 5.00
C PHE A 427 20.73 31.78 4.45
N SER A 428 19.49 31.34 4.19
CA SER A 428 19.16 29.99 3.75
C SER A 428 19.77 29.61 2.40
N GLY A 429 20.12 30.61 1.57
CA GLY A 429 20.81 30.43 0.29
C GLY A 429 22.34 30.60 0.35
N CYS A 430 22.92 30.81 1.51
CA CYS A 430 24.38 30.95 1.64
C CYS A 430 25.06 29.60 1.66
N THR A 431 26.05 29.42 0.79
CA THR A 431 26.98 28.29 0.84
C THR A 431 28.23 28.76 1.60
N PHE A 432 28.56 28.07 2.66
CA PHE A 432 29.73 28.34 3.49
C PHE A 432 30.86 27.36 3.16
#